data_c26fbb74fc113ee13c2fe19cfe041c6f
#
_entry.id   c26fbb74fc113ee13c2fe19cfe041c6f
#
_cell.length_a   1.000
_cell.length_b   1.000
_cell.length_c   1.000
_cell.angle_alpha   90.00
_cell.angle_beta   90.00
_cell.angle_gamma   90.00
#
_symmetry.space_group_name_H-M   'P 1'
#
loop_
_entity.id
_entity.type
_entity.pdbx_description
1 polymer ?
#
loop_
_entity_poly.entity_id
_entity_poly.type
_entity_poly.pdbx_seq_one_letter_code
_entity_poly.pdbx_strand_id
1 'polypeptide(L)'
;WKELAQMRADEGTITGWDVWWRPGSTEASDWNMLIVTIAKDPDSLGANAGVLKMRPDYTEMDVEIFSEKNIKARTIVWDQTLVNKGLNFAGNEGETPVAPQVAVMNLMKVGYANAYEYEKAENNLNSGDLGSRLGWGLLKRLDAAGEDVYYDYMTIDFYEDWKTMMSTREATGKISKGLQSILNLRTHQQSVPLWLAIQVRPQ
;
A
#
# COMPACT_ATOMS: atom_id res chain seq x y z
N TRP A 1 -8.47 6.79 15.33
CA TRP A 1 -7.94 6.94 13.98
C TRP A 1 -8.90 6.46 12.91
N LYS A 2 -9.55 5.29 13.09
CA LYS A 2 -10.51 4.77 12.12
C LYS A 2 -11.65 5.76 11.87
N GLU A 3 -12.26 6.31 12.93
CA GLU A 3 -13.35 7.29 12.84
C GLU A 3 -12.91 8.57 12.13
N LEU A 4 -11.72 9.08 12.42
CA LEU A 4 -11.16 10.25 11.73
C LEU A 4 -10.91 9.95 10.26
N ALA A 5 -10.39 8.77 9.94
CA ALA A 5 -10.18 8.35 8.55
C ALA A 5 -11.51 8.21 7.80
N GLN A 6 -12.55 7.66 8.46
CA GLN A 6 -13.89 7.55 7.87
C GLN A 6 -14.49 8.92 7.56
N MET A 7 -14.42 9.84 8.51
CA MET A 7 -14.89 11.22 8.28
C MET A 7 -14.18 11.88 7.09
N ARG A 8 -12.86 11.74 7.00
CA ARG A 8 -12.07 12.28 5.88
C ARG A 8 -12.42 11.62 4.54
N ALA A 9 -12.73 10.32 4.56
CA ALA A 9 -13.15 9.59 3.37
C ALA A 9 -14.55 10.06 2.91
N ASP A 10 -15.49 10.21 3.83
CA ASP A 10 -16.85 10.65 3.54
C ASP A 10 -16.89 12.12 3.07
N GLU A 11 -15.96 12.96 3.51
CA GLU A 11 -15.75 14.34 3.03
C GLU A 11 -15.00 14.41 1.70
N GLY A 12 -14.50 13.28 1.19
CA GLY A 12 -13.75 13.21 -0.06
C GLY A 12 -12.32 13.75 0.01
N THR A 13 -11.79 14.08 1.20
CA THR A 13 -10.39 14.49 1.38
C THR A 13 -9.43 13.34 1.13
N ILE A 14 -9.81 12.13 1.46
CA ILE A 14 -9.09 10.91 1.11
C ILE A 14 -10.03 9.92 0.41
N THR A 15 -9.48 9.01 -0.38
CA THR A 15 -10.26 7.95 -1.05
C THR A 15 -10.15 6.61 -0.35
N GLY A 16 -9.24 6.51 0.62
CA GLY A 16 -9.08 5.31 1.43
C GLY A 16 -8.03 5.47 2.51
N TRP A 17 -8.18 4.62 3.52
CA TRP A 17 -7.21 4.51 4.60
C TRP A 17 -7.18 3.07 5.09
N ASP A 18 -6.00 2.43 5.06
CA ASP A 18 -5.84 1.03 5.38
C ASP A 18 -4.75 0.84 6.44
N VAL A 19 -4.98 -0.11 7.34
CA VAL A 19 -3.98 -0.59 8.28
C VAL A 19 -3.69 -2.05 7.98
N TRP A 20 -2.44 -2.34 7.74
CA TRP A 20 -1.94 -3.65 7.44
C TRP A 20 -0.99 -4.11 8.53
N TRP A 21 -1.14 -5.35 8.97
CA TRP A 21 -0.29 -5.97 9.97
C TRP A 21 0.75 -6.88 9.29
N ARG A 22 2.01 -6.83 9.73
CA ARG A 22 3.07 -7.73 9.28
C ARG A 22 3.09 -8.98 10.17
N PRO A 23 2.67 -10.16 9.68
CA PRO A 23 2.68 -11.39 10.45
C PRO A 23 4.11 -11.79 10.85
N GLY A 24 4.24 -12.39 12.03
CA GLY A 24 5.54 -12.85 12.52
C GLY A 24 6.51 -11.75 12.94
N SER A 25 6.06 -10.49 12.99
CA SER A 25 6.88 -9.41 13.55
C SER A 25 7.06 -9.59 15.06
N THR A 26 8.27 -9.30 15.53
CA THR A 26 8.67 -9.33 16.93
C THR A 26 9.23 -7.97 17.33
N GLU A 27 9.65 -7.78 18.58
CA GLU A 27 10.35 -6.57 19.03
C GLU A 27 11.64 -6.29 18.25
N ALA A 28 12.27 -7.34 17.71
CA ALA A 28 13.47 -7.23 16.88
C ALA A 28 13.16 -6.87 15.40
N SER A 29 11.89 -6.80 15.01
CA SER A 29 11.50 -6.44 13.64
C SER A 29 11.61 -4.93 13.47
N ASP A 30 12.07 -4.47 12.30
CA ASP A 30 12.20 -3.04 11.98
C ASP A 30 10.84 -2.32 12.09
N TRP A 31 9.77 -3.01 11.72
CA TRP A 31 8.39 -2.51 11.81
C TRP A 31 7.39 -3.67 11.84
N ASN A 32 6.18 -3.38 12.30
CA ASN A 32 5.11 -4.37 12.47
C ASN A 32 3.78 -3.96 11.81
N MET A 33 3.60 -2.71 11.46
CA MET A 33 2.35 -2.17 10.93
C MET A 33 2.62 -1.20 9.79
N LEU A 34 1.85 -1.30 8.72
CA LEU A 34 1.82 -0.36 7.60
C LEU A 34 0.49 0.37 7.60
N ILE A 35 0.54 1.70 7.61
CA ILE A 35 -0.63 2.56 7.46
C ILE A 35 -0.56 3.20 6.08
N VAL A 36 -1.61 3.06 5.29
CA VAL A 36 -1.71 3.61 3.94
C VAL A 36 -2.85 4.61 3.89
N THR A 37 -2.55 5.85 3.52
CA THR A 37 -3.56 6.88 3.20
C THR A 37 -3.59 7.06 1.69
N ILE A 38 -4.76 6.95 1.08
CA ILE A 38 -4.97 7.08 -0.35
C ILE A 38 -5.72 8.38 -0.61
N ALA A 39 -5.14 9.26 -1.43
CA ALA A 39 -5.75 10.53 -1.83
C ALA A 39 -5.61 10.74 -3.34
N LYS A 40 -6.53 11.50 -3.92
CA LYS A 40 -6.44 11.94 -5.33
C LYS A 40 -5.51 13.13 -5.47
N ASP A 41 -5.50 13.99 -4.44
CA ASP A 41 -4.73 15.22 -4.38
C ASP A 41 -3.62 15.07 -3.33
N PRO A 42 -2.34 15.29 -3.71
CA PRO A 42 -1.22 15.25 -2.77
C PRO A 42 -1.38 16.22 -1.58
N ASP A 43 -1.99 17.38 -1.78
CA ASP A 43 -2.21 18.36 -0.72
C ASP A 43 -3.14 17.82 0.38
N SER A 44 -4.01 16.89 0.03
CA SER A 44 -4.89 16.21 0.98
C SER A 44 -4.16 15.26 1.92
N LEU A 45 -2.95 14.80 1.57
CA LEU A 45 -2.15 13.90 2.43
C LEU A 45 -1.65 14.61 3.70
N GLY A 46 -1.33 15.91 3.60
CA GLY A 46 -0.80 16.72 4.70
C GLY A 46 -1.86 17.34 5.62
N ALA A 47 -3.14 17.17 5.33
CA ALA A 47 -4.19 17.81 6.11
C ALA A 47 -4.34 17.16 7.50
N ASN A 48 -3.81 17.81 8.52
CA ASN A 48 -4.08 17.54 9.94
C ASN A 48 -5.55 17.88 10.31
N ALA A 49 -6.44 17.75 9.35
CA ALA A 49 -7.81 18.17 9.50
C ALA A 49 -8.59 17.20 10.37
N GLY A 50 -9.14 17.69 11.45
CA GLY A 50 -10.40 17.19 11.80
C GLY A 50 -10.58 16.57 13.17
N VAL A 51 -9.55 16.49 14.08
CA VAL A 51 -9.83 16.00 15.44
C VAL A 51 -10.89 16.88 16.12
N LEU A 52 -10.76 18.21 16.05
CA LEU A 52 -11.76 19.15 16.58
C LEU A 52 -13.09 19.09 15.84
N LYS A 53 -13.08 18.79 14.54
CA LYS A 53 -14.29 18.63 13.74
C LYS A 53 -15.04 17.33 14.09
N MET A 54 -14.30 16.25 14.29
CA MET A 54 -14.85 14.96 14.73
C MET A 54 -15.28 15.00 16.20
N ARG A 55 -14.57 15.75 17.01
CA ARG A 55 -14.81 15.90 18.46
C ARG A 55 -14.94 17.38 18.79
N PRO A 56 -16.10 17.99 18.46
CA PRO A 56 -16.36 19.40 18.75
C PRO A 56 -16.42 19.72 20.25
N ASP A 57 -16.51 18.67 21.07
CA ASP A 57 -16.43 18.73 22.53
C ASP A 57 -14.99 18.83 23.06
N TYR A 58 -13.97 18.60 22.22
CA TYR A 58 -12.58 18.71 22.60
C TYR A 58 -12.10 20.16 22.62
N THR A 59 -11.28 20.48 23.62
CA THR A 59 -10.47 21.69 23.66
C THR A 59 -9.15 21.48 22.92
N GLU A 60 -8.40 22.56 22.67
CA GLU A 60 -7.04 22.45 22.12
C GLU A 60 -6.13 21.58 22.98
N MET A 61 -6.26 21.65 24.30
CA MET A 61 -5.53 20.80 25.24
C MET A 61 -5.90 19.31 25.09
N ASP A 62 -7.17 18.99 24.85
CA ASP A 62 -7.59 17.60 24.60
C ASP A 62 -6.97 17.06 23.30
N VAL A 63 -6.84 17.90 22.26
CA VAL A 63 -6.17 17.54 21.01
C VAL A 63 -4.67 17.31 21.26
N GLU A 64 -4.03 18.13 22.07
CA GLU A 64 -2.63 17.96 22.44
C GLU A 64 -2.41 16.65 23.18
N ILE A 65 -3.22 16.35 24.20
CA ILE A 65 -3.20 15.08 24.94
C ILE A 65 -3.44 13.89 24.02
N PHE A 66 -4.39 14.01 23.09
CA PHE A 66 -4.65 12.95 22.09
C PHE A 66 -3.42 12.73 21.20
N SER A 67 -2.78 13.79 20.73
CA SER A 67 -1.58 13.73 19.89
C SER A 67 -0.41 13.10 20.65
N GLU A 68 -0.16 13.51 21.90
CA GLU A 68 0.87 12.91 22.75
C GLU A 68 0.66 11.40 22.96
N LYS A 69 -0.58 10.98 23.26
CA LYS A 69 -0.91 9.56 23.43
C LYS A 69 -0.61 8.77 22.15
N ASN A 70 -0.91 9.35 20.99
CA ASN A 70 -0.62 8.71 19.69
C ASN A 70 0.88 8.60 19.41
N ILE A 71 1.65 9.64 19.73
CA ILE A 71 3.11 9.62 19.58
C ILE A 71 3.72 8.57 20.52
N LYS A 72 3.24 8.48 21.77
CA LYS A 72 3.71 7.48 22.74
C LYS A 72 3.30 6.05 22.39
N ALA A 73 2.20 5.86 21.66
CA ALA A 73 1.67 4.54 21.30
C ALA A 73 2.38 3.91 20.09
N ARG A 74 3.17 4.67 19.33
CA ARG A 74 3.84 4.18 18.12
C ARG A 74 5.14 4.92 17.84
N THR A 75 6.05 4.24 17.15
CA THR A 75 7.23 4.85 16.54
C THR A 75 7.01 4.83 15.03
N ILE A 76 7.09 5.99 14.38
CA ILE A 76 7.09 6.08 12.92
C ILE A 76 8.51 5.75 12.45
N VAL A 77 8.63 4.62 11.76
CA VAL A 77 9.92 4.16 11.21
C VAL A 77 10.14 4.73 9.82
N TRP A 78 9.06 4.76 9.02
CA TRP A 78 9.06 5.32 7.66
C TRP A 78 7.82 6.17 7.46
N ASP A 79 7.98 7.24 6.71
CA ASP A 79 6.91 8.01 6.11
C ASP A 79 7.28 8.27 4.66
N GLN A 80 6.44 7.83 3.73
CA GLN A 80 6.79 7.78 2.32
C GLN A 80 5.61 8.18 1.44
N THR A 81 5.91 8.95 0.40
CA THR A 81 4.94 9.34 -0.61
C THR A 81 5.14 8.50 -1.88
N LEU A 82 4.07 7.87 -2.31
CA LEU A 82 4.04 7.01 -3.49
C LEU A 82 2.97 7.51 -4.48
N VAL A 83 3.26 7.39 -5.78
CA VAL A 83 2.28 7.65 -6.84
C VAL A 83 1.89 6.34 -7.52
N ASN A 84 0.61 6.17 -7.79
CA ASN A 84 0.08 5.05 -8.55
C ASN A 84 0.53 5.13 -10.02
N LYS A 85 1.13 4.06 -10.52
CA LYS A 85 1.59 3.88 -11.90
C LYS A 85 0.87 2.78 -12.64
N GLY A 86 0.09 1.98 -11.93
CA GLY A 86 -0.74 0.92 -12.49
C GLY A 86 -1.57 0.27 -11.40
N LEU A 87 -2.83 -0.02 -11.72
CA LEU A 87 -3.75 -0.68 -10.80
C LEU A 87 -4.70 -1.55 -11.62
N ASN A 88 -4.84 -2.80 -11.21
CA ASN A 88 -5.81 -3.72 -11.79
C ASN A 88 -6.43 -4.56 -10.67
N PHE A 89 -7.76 -4.69 -10.69
CA PHE A 89 -8.50 -5.57 -9.79
C PHE A 89 -9.32 -6.57 -10.59
N ALA A 90 -9.34 -7.81 -10.12
CA ALA A 90 -10.23 -8.84 -10.65
C ALA A 90 -11.67 -8.48 -10.29
N GLY A 91 -12.59 -8.64 -11.23
CA GLY A 91 -14.02 -8.40 -11.05
C GLY A 91 -14.66 -7.97 -12.35
N ASN A 92 -15.96 -8.20 -12.48
CA ASN A 92 -16.75 -7.72 -13.60
C ASN A 92 -17.32 -6.33 -13.26
N GLU A 93 -17.54 -5.51 -14.28
CA GLU A 93 -18.26 -4.24 -14.12
C GLU A 93 -19.60 -4.47 -13.41
N GLY A 94 -19.82 -3.77 -12.30
CA GLY A 94 -21.05 -3.85 -11.51
C GLY A 94 -21.03 -4.84 -10.32
N GLU A 95 -19.97 -5.63 -10.16
CA GLU A 95 -19.79 -6.46 -8.97
C GLU A 95 -19.11 -5.65 -7.85
N THR A 96 -19.56 -5.84 -6.62
CA THR A 96 -18.84 -5.28 -5.46
C THR A 96 -17.51 -6.00 -5.31
N PRO A 97 -16.37 -5.31 -5.40
CA PRO A 97 -15.07 -5.96 -5.26
C PRO A 97 -14.94 -6.67 -3.91
N VAL A 98 -14.47 -7.91 -3.92
CA VAL A 98 -14.11 -8.62 -2.69
C VAL A 98 -12.96 -7.87 -2.03
N ALA A 99 -13.13 -7.49 -0.77
CA ALA A 99 -12.06 -6.85 -0.02
C ALA A 99 -10.91 -7.84 0.22
N PRO A 100 -9.67 -7.52 -0.17
CA PRO A 100 -8.53 -8.38 0.07
C PRO A 100 -8.27 -8.50 1.58
N GLN A 101 -7.97 -9.70 2.04
CA GLN A 101 -7.55 -9.92 3.43
C GLN A 101 -6.03 -9.97 3.56
N VAL A 102 -5.34 -10.28 2.47
CA VAL A 102 -3.89 -10.44 2.42
C VAL A 102 -3.31 -9.64 1.27
N ALA A 103 -2.21 -8.96 1.51
CA ALA A 103 -1.40 -8.33 0.47
C ALA A 103 0.05 -8.81 0.55
N VAL A 104 0.73 -8.83 -0.59
CA VAL A 104 2.19 -8.99 -0.64
C VAL A 104 2.78 -7.72 -1.22
N MET A 105 3.49 -6.99 -0.39
CA MET A 105 4.26 -5.82 -0.76
C MET A 105 5.65 -6.26 -1.26
N ASN A 106 5.97 -5.95 -2.50
CA ASN A 106 7.27 -6.25 -3.09
C ASN A 106 8.02 -4.95 -3.36
N LEU A 107 9.19 -4.80 -2.80
CA LEU A 107 10.05 -3.63 -2.95
C LEU A 107 11.07 -3.87 -4.05
N MET A 108 11.16 -2.94 -5.00
CA MET A 108 11.97 -3.07 -6.21
C MET A 108 12.92 -1.89 -6.35
N LYS A 109 14.18 -2.19 -6.69
CA LYS A 109 15.14 -1.20 -7.14
C LYS A 109 15.19 -1.22 -8.66
N VAL A 110 14.86 -0.09 -9.29
CA VAL A 110 14.83 0.11 -10.73
C VAL A 110 15.77 1.24 -11.09
N GLY A 111 16.77 0.98 -11.90
CA GLY A 111 17.66 2.06 -12.37
C GLY A 111 16.88 3.12 -13.14
N TYR A 112 17.25 4.39 -12.98
CA TYR A 112 16.54 5.52 -13.59
C TYR A 112 16.33 5.34 -15.10
N ALA A 113 17.32 4.84 -15.81
CA ALA A 113 17.25 4.58 -17.26
C ALA A 113 16.20 3.52 -17.63
N ASN A 114 15.84 2.64 -16.71
CA ASN A 114 14.91 1.53 -16.93
C ASN A 114 13.47 1.86 -16.50
N ALA A 115 13.24 3.01 -15.86
CA ALA A 115 11.98 3.35 -15.21
C ALA A 115 10.77 3.24 -16.15
N TYR A 116 10.87 3.81 -17.35
CA TYR A 116 9.79 3.78 -18.33
C TYR A 116 9.47 2.36 -18.82
N GLU A 117 10.51 1.61 -19.20
CA GLU A 117 10.33 0.23 -19.71
C GLU A 117 9.84 -0.70 -18.60
N TYR A 118 10.25 -0.48 -17.36
CA TYR A 118 9.75 -1.21 -16.20
C TYR A 118 8.26 -0.95 -15.97
N GLU A 119 7.83 0.33 -15.90
CA GLU A 119 6.42 0.70 -15.72
C GLU A 119 5.56 0.08 -16.83
N LYS A 120 6.01 0.16 -18.08
CA LYS A 120 5.32 -0.43 -19.24
C LYS A 120 5.23 -1.95 -19.17
N ALA A 121 6.32 -2.62 -18.84
CA ALA A 121 6.38 -4.09 -18.79
C ALA A 121 5.50 -4.63 -17.64
N GLU A 122 5.52 -4.01 -16.47
CA GLU A 122 4.67 -4.38 -15.33
C GLU A 122 3.18 -4.19 -15.66
N ASN A 123 2.81 -3.05 -16.25
CA ASN A 123 1.43 -2.81 -16.66
C ASN A 123 0.97 -3.82 -17.72
N ASN A 124 1.78 -4.10 -18.73
CA ASN A 124 1.43 -5.08 -19.76
C ASN A 124 1.24 -6.50 -19.20
N LEU A 125 2.09 -6.91 -18.26
CA LEU A 125 1.98 -8.23 -17.63
C LEU A 125 0.71 -8.36 -16.77
N ASN A 126 0.29 -7.29 -16.13
CA ASN A 126 -0.79 -7.30 -15.14
C ASN A 126 -2.09 -6.62 -15.61
N SER A 127 -2.21 -6.29 -16.92
CA SER A 127 -3.42 -5.68 -17.49
C SER A 127 -4.54 -6.68 -17.80
N GLY A 128 -4.26 -7.97 -17.76
CA GLY A 128 -5.20 -9.05 -18.10
C GLY A 128 -5.58 -9.87 -16.87
N ASP A 129 -5.63 -11.19 -17.08
CA ASP A 129 -5.92 -12.16 -16.04
C ASP A 129 -4.86 -12.12 -14.92
N LEU A 130 -5.31 -11.85 -13.72
CA LEU A 130 -4.48 -11.80 -12.51
C LEU A 130 -4.28 -13.17 -11.85
N GLY A 131 -4.85 -14.24 -12.41
CA GLY A 131 -4.84 -15.59 -11.83
C GLY A 131 -5.58 -15.61 -10.51
N SER A 132 -4.93 -16.08 -9.46
CA SER A 132 -5.50 -16.16 -8.11
C SER A 132 -5.46 -14.85 -7.31
N ARG A 133 -4.93 -13.77 -7.88
CA ARG A 133 -4.91 -12.45 -7.22
C ARG A 133 -6.25 -11.73 -7.41
N LEU A 134 -6.74 -11.11 -6.35
CA LEU A 134 -7.87 -10.18 -6.41
C LEU A 134 -7.49 -8.82 -7.01
N GLY A 135 -6.22 -8.48 -6.96
CA GLY A 135 -5.73 -7.21 -7.48
C GLY A 135 -4.22 -7.14 -7.53
N TRP A 136 -3.75 -6.15 -8.28
CA TRP A 136 -2.36 -5.80 -8.40
C TRP A 136 -2.20 -4.28 -8.49
N GLY A 137 -1.13 -3.76 -7.90
CA GLY A 137 -0.79 -2.34 -7.99
C GLY A 137 0.70 -2.12 -8.20
N LEU A 138 1.04 -1.07 -8.96
CA LEU A 138 2.39 -0.56 -9.15
C LEU A 138 2.47 0.86 -8.62
N LEU A 139 3.34 1.09 -7.67
CA LEU A 139 3.57 2.37 -7.03
C LEU A 139 5.01 2.80 -7.24
N LYS A 140 5.21 4.09 -7.54
CA LYS A 140 6.52 4.72 -7.63
C LYS A 140 6.75 5.63 -6.45
N ARG A 141 7.91 5.53 -5.81
CA ARG A 141 8.31 6.38 -4.70
C ARG A 141 8.67 7.79 -5.20
N LEU A 142 8.19 8.83 -4.50
CA LEU A 142 8.42 10.24 -4.86
C LEU A 142 9.31 10.99 -3.87
N ASP A 143 9.31 10.60 -2.60
CA ASP A 143 10.00 11.31 -1.52
C ASP A 143 11.51 11.08 -1.51
N ALA A 144 12.01 10.05 -2.21
CA ALA A 144 13.42 9.76 -2.31
C ALA A 144 13.78 9.12 -3.65
N ALA A 145 14.95 9.48 -4.19
CA ALA A 145 15.54 8.92 -5.39
C ALA A 145 17.07 8.90 -5.26
N GLY A 146 17.73 7.98 -5.98
CA GLY A 146 19.19 7.86 -5.99
C GLY A 146 19.67 6.44 -5.73
N GLU A 147 20.98 6.21 -5.85
CA GLU A 147 21.58 4.87 -5.71
C GLU A 147 21.45 4.33 -4.29
N ASP A 148 21.55 5.19 -3.28
CA ASP A 148 21.49 4.80 -1.87
C ASP A 148 20.06 4.54 -1.37
N VAL A 149 19.05 4.83 -2.19
CA VAL A 149 17.64 4.55 -1.85
C VAL A 149 17.37 3.07 -2.01
N TYR A 150 16.90 2.43 -0.95
CA TYR A 150 16.69 0.98 -0.88
C TYR A 150 15.75 0.46 -1.98
N TYR A 151 14.68 1.21 -2.31
CA TYR A 151 13.77 0.88 -3.40
C TYR A 151 13.16 2.13 -4.02
N ASP A 152 12.79 2.03 -5.30
CA ASP A 152 12.17 3.11 -6.09
C ASP A 152 10.72 2.80 -6.42
N TYR A 153 10.39 1.51 -6.51
CA TYR A 153 9.07 1.01 -6.88
C TYR A 153 8.59 -0.05 -5.90
N MET A 154 7.28 -0.10 -5.75
CA MET A 154 6.60 -1.11 -4.97
C MET A 154 5.52 -1.74 -5.85
N THR A 155 5.47 -3.06 -5.94
CA THR A 155 4.26 -3.74 -6.42
C THR A 155 3.51 -4.33 -5.23
N ILE A 156 2.18 -4.36 -5.34
CA ILE A 156 1.33 -4.97 -4.33
C ILE A 156 0.43 -5.99 -5.03
N ASP A 157 0.50 -7.23 -4.56
CA ASP A 157 -0.39 -8.30 -4.98
C ASP A 157 -1.43 -8.52 -3.88
N PHE A 158 -2.72 -8.46 -4.21
CA PHE A 158 -3.83 -8.64 -3.29
C PHE A 158 -4.45 -10.02 -3.43
N TYR A 159 -4.76 -10.66 -2.30
CA TYR A 159 -5.35 -12.00 -2.23
C TYR A 159 -6.56 -12.02 -1.30
N GLU A 160 -7.48 -12.93 -1.56
CA GLU A 160 -8.63 -13.16 -0.72
C GLU A 160 -8.22 -13.64 0.68
N ASP A 161 -7.28 -14.60 0.73
CA ASP A 161 -6.83 -15.20 1.98
C ASP A 161 -5.35 -15.62 1.93
N TRP A 162 -4.87 -16.04 3.10
CA TRP A 162 -3.50 -16.52 3.27
C TRP A 162 -3.21 -17.82 2.51
N LYS A 163 -4.17 -18.73 2.44
CA LYS A 163 -4.01 -20.01 1.75
C LYS A 163 -3.80 -19.79 0.25
N THR A 164 -4.61 -18.94 -0.36
CA THR A 164 -4.50 -18.56 -1.78
C THR A 164 -3.15 -17.92 -2.06
N MET A 165 -2.72 -16.98 -1.22
CA MET A 165 -1.42 -16.33 -1.34
C MET A 165 -0.28 -17.36 -1.25
N MET A 166 -0.29 -18.25 -0.26
CA MET A 166 0.77 -19.26 -0.08
C MET A 166 0.82 -20.23 -1.25
N SER A 167 -0.32 -20.74 -1.69
CA SER A 167 -0.39 -21.66 -2.84
C SER A 167 0.15 -21.02 -4.12
N THR A 168 -0.14 -19.74 -4.34
CA THR A 168 0.36 -18.98 -5.49
C THR A 168 1.88 -18.85 -5.43
N ARG A 169 2.44 -18.58 -4.26
CA ARG A 169 3.89 -18.40 -4.07
C ARG A 169 4.67 -19.71 -4.09
N GLU A 170 4.03 -20.81 -3.69
CA GLU A 170 4.63 -22.16 -3.75
C GLU A 170 4.67 -22.70 -5.18
N ALA A 171 3.73 -22.27 -6.03
CA ALA A 171 3.67 -22.71 -7.42
C ALA A 171 4.96 -22.39 -8.17
N THR A 172 5.69 -23.43 -8.55
CA THR A 172 6.89 -23.32 -9.38
C THR A 172 6.52 -23.56 -10.84
N GLY A 173 6.67 -22.51 -11.65
CA GLY A 173 6.40 -22.58 -13.09
C GLY A 173 7.57 -22.07 -13.93
N LYS A 174 7.52 -22.29 -15.21
CA LYS A 174 8.45 -21.64 -16.13
C LYS A 174 8.21 -20.14 -16.11
N ILE A 175 9.27 -19.37 -15.92
CA ILE A 175 9.23 -17.91 -16.02
C ILE A 175 8.78 -17.54 -17.44
N SER A 176 7.67 -16.79 -17.53
CA SER A 176 7.20 -16.28 -18.83
C SER A 176 8.19 -15.27 -19.40
N LYS A 177 8.18 -15.08 -20.72
CA LYS A 177 9.03 -14.05 -21.37
C LYS A 177 8.74 -12.65 -20.83
N GLY A 178 7.47 -12.35 -20.53
CA GLY A 178 7.08 -11.06 -19.93
C GLY A 178 7.71 -10.87 -18.54
N LEU A 179 7.59 -11.87 -17.67
CA LEU A 179 8.22 -11.83 -16.36
C LEU A 179 9.75 -11.75 -16.45
N GLN A 180 10.37 -12.49 -17.38
CA GLN A 180 11.81 -12.41 -17.58
C GLN A 180 12.26 -10.99 -17.98
N SER A 181 11.50 -10.31 -18.84
CA SER A 181 11.77 -8.92 -19.24
C SER A 181 11.76 -7.99 -18.01
N ILE A 182 10.76 -8.15 -17.14
CA ILE A 182 10.66 -7.37 -15.89
C ILE A 182 11.84 -7.64 -14.97
N LEU A 183 12.20 -8.90 -14.78
CA LEU A 183 13.32 -9.30 -13.91
C LEU A 183 14.66 -8.71 -14.36
N ASN A 184 14.84 -8.47 -15.65
CA ASN A 184 16.06 -7.85 -16.19
C ASN A 184 16.12 -6.32 -15.98
N LEU A 185 14.99 -5.67 -15.66
CA LEU A 185 14.89 -4.22 -15.48
C LEU A 185 15.02 -3.78 -14.03
N ARG A 186 14.95 -4.72 -13.07
CA ARG A 186 14.89 -4.44 -11.65
C ARG A 186 15.70 -5.41 -10.80
N THR A 187 16.00 -4.98 -9.58
CA THR A 187 16.43 -5.85 -8.50
C THR A 187 15.31 -5.98 -7.49
N HIS A 188 14.94 -7.20 -7.15
CA HIS A 188 13.97 -7.46 -6.09
C HIS A 188 14.66 -7.33 -4.74
N GLN A 189 14.24 -6.37 -3.94
CA GLN A 189 14.84 -6.12 -2.63
C GLN A 189 14.18 -6.96 -1.54
N GLN A 190 12.85 -6.94 -1.47
CA GLN A 190 12.11 -7.62 -0.41
C GLN A 190 10.67 -7.92 -0.84
N SER A 191 10.11 -9.02 -0.33
CA SER A 191 8.68 -9.29 -0.30
C SER A 191 8.19 -9.38 1.13
N VAL A 192 7.13 -8.66 1.47
CA VAL A 192 6.54 -8.66 2.80
C VAL A 192 5.06 -9.00 2.69
N PRO A 193 4.62 -10.14 3.21
CA PRO A 193 3.21 -10.44 3.34
C PRO A 193 2.59 -9.60 4.47
N LEU A 194 1.35 -9.18 4.27
CA LEU A 194 0.62 -8.29 5.15
C LEU A 194 -0.82 -8.79 5.31
N TRP A 195 -1.38 -8.62 6.50
CA TRP A 195 -2.80 -8.85 6.79
C TRP A 195 -3.54 -7.55 6.93
N LEU A 196 -4.71 -7.45 6.31
CA LEU A 196 -5.59 -6.31 6.47
C LEU A 196 -6.20 -6.32 7.87
N ALA A 197 -5.88 -5.30 8.65
CA ALA A 197 -6.45 -5.11 9.98
C ALA A 197 -7.66 -4.15 9.95
N ILE A 198 -7.57 -3.08 9.17
CA ILE A 198 -8.62 -2.07 9.05
C ILE A 198 -8.62 -1.56 7.61
N GLN A 199 -9.82 -1.42 7.06
CA GLN A 199 -10.05 -0.73 5.79
C GLN A 199 -11.10 0.35 5.97
N VAL A 200 -10.85 1.51 5.39
CA VAL A 200 -11.78 2.64 5.34
C VAL A 200 -11.93 3.08 3.89
N ARG A 201 -13.18 3.24 3.46
CA ARG A 201 -13.58 3.77 2.15
C ARG A 201 -14.74 4.76 2.35
N PRO A 202 -14.97 5.69 1.40
CA PRO A 202 -16.18 6.52 1.39
C PRO A 202 -17.45 5.66 1.45
N GLN A 203 -18.45 6.12 2.20
CA GLN A 203 -19.77 5.48 2.29
C GLN A 203 -20.76 6.14 1.35
#